data_f4c198321010ef05447b416bf103a58b
#
_entry.id   f4c198321010ef05447b416bf103a58b
#
_cell.length_a   1.000
_cell.length_b   1.000
_cell.length_c   1.000
_cell.angle_alpha   90.00
_cell.angle_beta   90.00
_cell.angle_gamma   90.00
#
_symmetry.space_group_name_H-M   'P 1'
#
loop_
_entity.id
_entity.type
_entity.pdbx_description
1 polymer ?
#
loop_
_entity_poly.entity_id
_entity_poly.type
_entity_poly.pdbx_seq_one_letter_code
_entity_poly.pdbx_strand_id
1 'polypeptide(L)'
;EGFRDALLELCVAVDLSAYNPIDLCGTGGDGKNTFNISTTSSFVTAGAGVKVAKHGNYGVSSVSGSSNAMEHLGIRFSSDASFLEKCIDKAGICVLHAPLFHPAMKNVAPIRKSLAVKTFFNMLGPMVNPAFPKNQLVGVFDLELARMYGYLYQKSKRNYAVLHAIDGYDEISLTGPVKIISRASEHMFQPKDLGLRTIEPQEIHGGDTVPESAEIFQKILKGKGSEA
;
A
#
# COMPACT_ATOMS: atom_id res chain seq x y z
N GLU A 1 -15.92 -11.12 -3.35
CA GLU A 1 -15.09 -12.34 -3.38
C GLU A 1 -14.79 -12.78 -4.83
N GLY A 2 -15.78 -13.06 -5.68
CA GLY A 2 -15.54 -13.62 -7.02
C GLY A 2 -14.54 -12.86 -7.90
N PHE A 3 -14.60 -11.54 -7.97
CA PHE A 3 -13.62 -10.75 -8.74
C PHE A 3 -12.20 -10.82 -8.17
N ARG A 4 -12.07 -10.84 -6.84
CA ARG A 4 -10.79 -11.05 -6.18
C ARG A 4 -10.21 -12.42 -6.55
N ASP A 5 -11.03 -13.44 -6.45
CA ASP A 5 -10.62 -14.83 -6.69
C ASP A 5 -10.21 -15.02 -8.17
N ALA A 6 -10.99 -14.46 -9.10
CA ALA A 6 -10.64 -14.45 -10.52
C ALA A 6 -9.32 -13.70 -10.81
N LEU A 7 -9.07 -12.56 -10.15
CA LEU A 7 -7.81 -11.84 -10.33
C LEU A 7 -6.62 -12.61 -9.77
N LEU A 8 -6.78 -13.32 -8.66
CA LEU A 8 -5.73 -14.17 -8.09
C LEU A 8 -5.49 -15.43 -8.94
N GLU A 9 -6.53 -16.02 -9.52
CA GLU A 9 -6.42 -17.17 -10.43
C GLU A 9 -5.71 -16.79 -11.73
N LEU A 10 -5.98 -15.60 -12.26
CA LEU A 10 -5.44 -15.13 -13.54
C LEU A 10 -4.14 -14.33 -13.40
N CYS A 11 -3.62 -14.16 -12.19
CA CYS A 11 -2.39 -13.40 -11.98
C CYS A 11 -1.15 -14.21 -12.36
N VAL A 12 -0.06 -13.50 -12.64
CA VAL A 12 1.28 -14.06 -12.72
C VAL A 12 1.77 -14.25 -11.28
N ALA A 13 1.53 -15.42 -10.69
CA ALA A 13 1.90 -15.69 -9.31
C ALA A 13 3.43 -15.79 -9.13
N VAL A 14 3.93 -15.34 -7.98
CA VAL A 14 5.33 -15.51 -7.58
C VAL A 14 5.39 -16.06 -6.16
N ASP A 15 6.15 -17.14 -5.96
CA ASP A 15 6.32 -17.74 -4.63
C ASP A 15 7.48 -17.09 -3.88
N LEU A 16 7.13 -16.30 -2.88
CA LEU A 16 8.07 -15.68 -1.93
C LEU A 16 7.82 -16.17 -0.50
N SER A 17 7.13 -17.29 -0.34
CA SER A 17 6.70 -17.83 0.96
C SER A 17 7.87 -18.15 1.90
N ALA A 18 9.04 -18.55 1.36
CA ALA A 18 10.25 -18.81 2.13
C ALA A 18 10.76 -17.58 2.91
N TYR A 19 10.44 -16.37 2.45
CA TYR A 19 10.81 -15.11 3.10
C TYR A 19 9.78 -14.62 4.12
N ASN A 20 8.60 -15.25 4.19
CA ASN A 20 7.46 -14.85 5.03
C ASN A 20 7.20 -13.33 4.99
N PRO A 21 7.06 -12.71 3.80
CA PRO A 21 7.03 -11.27 3.66
C PRO A 21 5.74 -10.65 4.19
N ILE A 22 5.81 -9.35 4.49
CA ILE A 22 4.66 -8.49 4.70
C ILE A 22 4.38 -7.66 3.44
N ASP A 23 3.11 -7.37 3.18
CA ASP A 23 2.68 -6.34 2.23
C ASP A 23 2.14 -5.12 2.99
N LEU A 24 2.63 -3.94 2.62
CA LEU A 24 2.14 -2.65 3.11
C LEU A 24 1.52 -1.91 1.92
N CYS A 25 0.20 -1.93 1.82
CA CYS A 25 -0.51 -1.41 0.67
C CYS A 25 -1.81 -0.72 1.11
N GLY A 26 -2.07 0.49 0.61
CA GLY A 26 -3.36 1.15 0.76
C GLY A 26 -4.26 0.91 -0.45
N THR A 27 -5.56 1.14 -0.28
CA THR A 27 -6.50 1.17 -1.39
C THR A 27 -6.31 2.38 -2.27
N GLY A 28 -5.72 3.45 -1.73
CA GLY A 28 -5.76 4.76 -2.33
C GLY A 28 -7.19 5.28 -2.42
N GLY A 29 -7.37 6.36 -3.16
CA GLY A 29 -8.71 6.87 -3.44
C GLY A 29 -9.33 7.70 -2.30
N ASP A 30 -8.55 8.05 -1.29
CA ASP A 30 -8.94 8.93 -0.18
C ASP A 30 -9.10 10.41 -0.60
N GLY A 31 -8.62 10.77 -1.78
CA GLY A 31 -8.63 12.15 -2.28
C GLY A 31 -7.61 13.06 -1.59
N LYS A 32 -6.71 12.51 -0.83
CA LYS A 32 -5.64 13.21 -0.12
C LYS A 32 -4.35 13.20 -0.94
N ASN A 33 -3.60 14.27 -0.87
CA ASN A 33 -2.28 14.36 -1.53
C ASN A 33 -1.17 14.25 -0.47
N THR A 34 -1.03 13.06 0.10
CA THR A 34 0.06 12.75 1.04
C THR A 34 1.32 12.30 0.29
N PHE A 35 2.50 12.45 0.92
CA PHE A 35 3.68 11.75 0.44
C PHE A 35 3.43 10.23 0.44
N ASN A 36 4.21 9.47 -0.33
CA ASN A 36 4.00 8.01 -0.48
C ASN A 36 4.26 7.24 0.83
N ILE A 37 3.39 7.44 1.86
CA ILE A 37 3.55 6.94 3.23
C ILE A 37 3.77 5.43 3.24
N SER A 38 2.84 4.65 2.67
CA SER A 38 2.95 3.18 2.65
C SER A 38 4.19 2.69 1.90
N THR A 39 4.63 3.42 0.85
CA THR A 39 5.86 3.09 0.12
C THR A 39 7.08 3.35 0.98
N THR A 40 7.17 4.54 1.59
CA THR A 40 8.26 4.91 2.50
C THR A 40 8.35 3.93 3.66
N SER A 41 7.21 3.61 4.30
CA SER A 41 7.11 2.63 5.38
C SER A 41 7.58 1.23 4.95
N SER A 42 7.35 0.84 3.69
CA SER A 42 7.84 -0.43 3.15
C SER A 42 9.37 -0.51 3.15
N PHE A 43 10.05 0.56 2.76
CA PHE A 43 11.51 0.62 2.79
C PHE A 43 12.07 0.68 4.21
N VAL A 44 11.43 1.44 5.11
CA VAL A 44 11.81 1.49 6.54
C VAL A 44 11.63 0.12 7.19
N THR A 45 10.53 -0.57 6.92
CA THR A 45 10.25 -1.93 7.40
C THR A 45 11.31 -2.93 6.92
N ALA A 46 11.71 -2.84 5.65
CA ALA A 46 12.78 -3.65 5.10
C ALA A 46 14.14 -3.35 5.76
N GLY A 47 14.43 -2.07 5.98
CA GLY A 47 15.62 -1.61 6.71
C GLY A 47 15.67 -2.10 8.16
N ALA A 48 14.53 -2.31 8.80
CA ALA A 48 14.40 -2.92 10.11
C ALA A 48 14.53 -4.46 10.11
N GLY A 49 14.78 -5.08 8.95
CA GLY A 49 15.02 -6.52 8.82
C GLY A 49 13.79 -7.37 8.51
N VAL A 50 12.61 -6.77 8.36
CA VAL A 50 11.38 -7.48 7.98
C VAL A 50 11.29 -7.53 6.45
N LYS A 51 11.11 -8.72 5.88
CA LYS A 51 10.99 -8.88 4.43
C LYS A 51 9.67 -8.31 3.91
N VAL A 52 9.74 -7.56 2.81
CA VAL A 52 8.58 -6.87 2.22
C VAL A 52 8.36 -7.30 0.78
N ALA A 53 7.14 -7.74 0.45
CA ALA A 53 6.68 -7.98 -0.92
C ALA A 53 5.59 -6.94 -1.25
N LYS A 54 6.02 -5.73 -1.62
CA LYS A 54 5.12 -4.61 -1.83
C LYS A 54 4.35 -4.72 -3.13
N HIS A 55 3.02 -4.85 -3.05
CA HIS A 55 2.15 -4.68 -4.20
C HIS A 55 1.85 -3.19 -4.42
N GLY A 56 2.02 -2.70 -5.63
CA GLY A 56 1.86 -1.28 -5.93
C GLY A 56 1.45 -1.00 -7.36
N ASN A 57 0.97 0.22 -7.60
CA ASN A 57 0.55 0.68 -8.92
C ASN A 57 0.86 2.17 -9.10
N TYR A 58 0.62 2.68 -10.30
CA TYR A 58 0.55 4.12 -10.56
C TYR A 58 -0.60 4.76 -9.77
N GLY A 59 -0.47 6.06 -9.48
CA GLY A 59 -1.52 6.83 -8.84
C GLY A 59 -2.79 6.87 -9.69
N VAL A 60 -3.94 6.72 -9.04
CA VAL A 60 -5.25 6.84 -9.69
C VAL A 60 -5.91 8.17 -9.32
N SER A 61 -5.79 8.59 -8.07
CA SER A 61 -6.38 9.81 -7.51
C SER A 61 -5.34 10.79 -6.96
N SER A 62 -4.10 10.34 -6.77
CA SER A 62 -2.97 11.17 -6.33
C SER A 62 -2.06 11.56 -7.49
N VAL A 63 -1.32 12.64 -7.33
CA VAL A 63 -0.31 13.12 -8.29
C VAL A 63 0.78 12.07 -8.52
N SER A 64 1.17 11.37 -7.46
CA SER A 64 2.24 10.37 -7.49
C SER A 64 1.83 9.12 -6.71
N GLY A 65 1.54 8.03 -7.42
CA GLY A 65 1.40 6.71 -6.81
C GLY A 65 2.76 6.07 -6.51
N SER A 66 2.73 4.93 -5.82
CA SER A 66 3.94 4.21 -5.42
C SER A 66 4.88 3.92 -6.60
N SER A 67 4.33 3.46 -7.73
CA SER A 67 5.13 3.15 -8.90
C SER A 67 5.69 4.39 -9.60
N ASN A 68 4.96 5.52 -9.59
CA ASN A 68 5.45 6.76 -10.17
C ASN A 68 6.74 7.25 -9.47
N ALA A 69 6.71 7.33 -8.13
CA ALA A 69 7.86 7.75 -7.35
C ALA A 69 9.04 6.80 -7.51
N MET A 70 8.81 5.49 -7.43
CA MET A 70 9.86 4.48 -7.56
C MET A 70 10.51 4.47 -8.96
N GLU A 71 9.72 4.56 -10.01
CA GLU A 71 10.21 4.61 -11.39
C GLU A 71 11.04 5.88 -11.65
N HIS A 72 10.58 7.03 -11.14
CA HIS A 72 11.34 8.29 -11.22
C HIS A 72 12.71 8.17 -10.51
N LEU A 73 12.79 7.39 -9.43
CA LEU A 73 14.04 7.10 -8.71
C LEU A 73 14.90 6.02 -9.39
N GLY A 74 14.51 5.53 -10.56
CA GLY A 74 15.26 4.55 -11.34
C GLY A 74 15.04 3.09 -10.92
N ILE A 75 14.05 2.81 -10.07
CA ILE A 75 13.69 1.44 -9.72
C ILE A 75 12.98 0.80 -10.91
N ARG A 76 13.52 -0.32 -11.37
CA ARG A 76 12.98 -1.10 -12.49
C ARG A 76 12.03 -2.17 -11.96
N PHE A 77 10.86 -2.29 -12.58
CA PHE A 77 9.91 -3.35 -12.29
C PHE A 77 10.15 -4.56 -13.18
N SER A 78 9.99 -5.74 -12.61
CA SER A 78 10.13 -7.01 -13.32
C SER A 78 9.11 -8.01 -12.77
N SER A 79 8.67 -8.93 -13.62
CA SER A 79 7.91 -10.12 -13.23
C SER A 79 8.79 -11.39 -13.19
N ASP A 80 10.10 -11.25 -13.38
CA ASP A 80 11.06 -12.36 -13.28
C ASP A 80 11.23 -12.78 -11.82
N ALA A 81 10.88 -14.03 -11.50
CA ALA A 81 10.90 -14.55 -10.14
C ALA A 81 12.32 -14.50 -9.53
N SER A 82 13.35 -14.83 -10.30
CA SER A 82 14.72 -14.85 -9.81
C SER A 82 15.25 -13.45 -9.48
N PHE A 83 14.81 -12.45 -10.25
CA PHE A 83 15.10 -11.04 -9.94
C PHE A 83 14.41 -10.60 -8.65
N LEU A 84 13.14 -10.94 -8.46
CA LEU A 84 12.38 -10.59 -7.26
C LEU A 84 12.94 -11.27 -6.01
N GLU A 85 13.33 -12.54 -6.10
CA GLU A 85 14.02 -13.25 -5.03
C GLU A 85 15.35 -12.58 -4.66
N LYS A 86 16.16 -12.16 -5.64
CA LYS A 86 17.39 -11.41 -5.37
C LYS A 86 17.12 -10.07 -4.68
N CYS A 87 16.05 -9.37 -5.06
CA CYS A 87 15.67 -8.11 -4.43
C CYS A 87 15.30 -8.33 -2.96
N ILE A 88 14.40 -9.27 -2.67
CA ILE A 88 13.95 -9.50 -1.30
C ILE A 88 15.06 -10.11 -0.42
N ASP A 89 15.92 -10.94 -0.98
CA ASP A 89 17.07 -11.50 -0.28
C ASP A 89 18.07 -10.41 0.14
N LYS A 90 18.54 -9.60 -0.83
CA LYS A 90 19.61 -8.63 -0.62
C LYS A 90 19.14 -7.30 -0.03
N ALA A 91 18.03 -6.76 -0.53
CA ALA A 91 17.51 -5.47 -0.11
C ALA A 91 16.40 -5.55 0.95
N GLY A 92 15.90 -6.75 1.27
CA GLY A 92 14.78 -6.93 2.18
C GLY A 92 13.41 -6.61 1.56
N ILE A 93 13.38 -6.09 0.34
CA ILE A 93 12.15 -5.66 -0.34
C ILE A 93 12.16 -6.02 -1.82
N CYS A 94 11.03 -6.49 -2.33
CA CYS A 94 10.74 -6.52 -3.76
C CYS A 94 9.43 -5.78 -4.07
N VAL A 95 9.30 -5.29 -5.29
CA VAL A 95 8.15 -4.52 -5.76
C VAL A 95 7.40 -5.30 -6.82
N LEU A 96 6.15 -5.58 -6.54
CA LEU A 96 5.22 -6.30 -7.41
C LEU A 96 4.32 -5.25 -8.09
N HIS A 97 4.78 -4.75 -9.25
CA HIS A 97 4.07 -3.73 -10.02
C HIS A 97 2.82 -4.32 -10.69
N ALA A 98 1.64 -3.94 -10.24
CA ALA A 98 0.36 -4.55 -10.59
C ALA A 98 0.14 -4.80 -12.10
N PRO A 99 0.49 -3.88 -13.03
CA PRO A 99 0.34 -4.12 -14.46
C PRO A 99 1.12 -5.31 -15.02
N LEU A 100 2.22 -5.72 -14.39
CA LEU A 100 3.01 -6.87 -14.81
C LEU A 100 2.43 -8.19 -14.32
N PHE A 101 1.67 -8.16 -13.22
CA PHE A 101 1.16 -9.36 -12.55
C PHE A 101 -0.32 -9.64 -12.81
N HIS A 102 -1.09 -8.64 -13.25
CA HIS A 102 -2.53 -8.76 -13.50
C HIS A 102 -2.89 -8.47 -14.95
N PRO A 103 -2.53 -9.35 -15.92
CA PRO A 103 -2.78 -9.11 -17.34
C PRO A 103 -4.28 -8.99 -17.66
N ALA A 104 -5.15 -9.68 -16.92
CA ALA A 104 -6.61 -9.59 -17.08
C ALA A 104 -7.15 -8.16 -16.88
N MET A 105 -6.47 -7.33 -16.09
CA MET A 105 -6.86 -5.94 -15.86
C MET A 105 -6.73 -5.05 -17.11
N LYS A 106 -5.95 -5.44 -18.11
CA LYS A 106 -5.85 -4.71 -19.39
C LYS A 106 -7.21 -4.57 -20.08
N ASN A 107 -8.09 -5.57 -19.94
CA ASN A 107 -9.42 -5.56 -20.54
C ASN A 107 -10.39 -4.62 -19.80
N VAL A 108 -10.16 -4.37 -18.53
CA VAL A 108 -11.05 -3.60 -17.66
C VAL A 108 -10.60 -2.14 -17.52
N ALA A 109 -9.30 -1.86 -17.63
CA ALA A 109 -8.72 -0.55 -17.43
C ALA A 109 -9.32 0.56 -18.32
N PRO A 110 -9.56 0.35 -19.65
CA PRO A 110 -10.18 1.35 -20.50
C PRO A 110 -11.61 1.68 -20.07
N ILE A 111 -12.39 0.67 -19.68
CA ILE A 111 -13.78 0.83 -19.22
C ILE A 111 -13.79 1.64 -17.91
N ARG A 112 -12.93 1.30 -16.95
CA ARG A 112 -12.80 2.05 -15.70
C ARG A 112 -12.45 3.52 -15.93
N LYS A 113 -11.53 3.78 -16.85
CA LYS A 113 -11.13 5.14 -17.23
C LYS A 113 -12.31 5.93 -17.83
N SER A 114 -13.10 5.29 -18.70
CA SER A 114 -14.27 5.93 -19.33
C SER A 114 -15.39 6.21 -18.34
N LEU A 115 -15.60 5.34 -17.35
CA LEU A 115 -16.62 5.53 -16.32
C LEU A 115 -16.28 6.68 -15.37
N ALA A 116 -15.00 6.95 -15.12
CA ALA A 116 -14.49 8.03 -14.26
C ALA A 116 -15.09 8.07 -12.84
N VAL A 117 -15.56 6.91 -12.32
CA VAL A 117 -16.13 6.76 -10.99
C VAL A 117 -15.39 5.72 -10.18
N LYS A 118 -15.44 5.83 -8.85
CA LYS A 118 -14.96 4.77 -7.96
C LYS A 118 -15.82 3.52 -8.16
N THR A 119 -15.17 2.38 -8.31
CA THR A 119 -15.80 1.08 -8.43
C THR A 119 -15.18 0.11 -7.42
N PHE A 120 -15.75 -1.10 -7.28
CA PHE A 120 -15.15 -2.12 -6.42
C PHE A 120 -13.71 -2.49 -6.79
N PHE A 121 -13.25 -2.22 -8.02
CA PHE A 121 -11.84 -2.39 -8.39
C PHE A 121 -10.88 -1.51 -7.60
N ASN A 122 -11.35 -0.38 -7.06
CA ASN A 122 -10.53 0.50 -6.24
C ASN A 122 -10.20 -0.12 -4.87
N MET A 123 -11.01 -1.08 -4.42
CA MET A 123 -10.79 -1.80 -3.17
C MET A 123 -10.06 -3.14 -3.33
N LEU A 124 -9.78 -3.62 -4.54
CA LEU A 124 -9.20 -4.94 -4.75
C LEU A 124 -7.67 -4.98 -4.62
N GLY A 125 -6.99 -3.85 -4.84
CA GLY A 125 -5.52 -3.79 -4.90
C GLY A 125 -4.81 -4.55 -3.77
N PRO A 126 -5.07 -4.24 -2.49
CA PRO A 126 -4.46 -4.93 -1.38
C PRO A 126 -4.81 -6.42 -1.26
N MET A 127 -5.96 -6.84 -1.81
CA MET A 127 -6.43 -8.23 -1.70
C MET A 127 -5.78 -9.17 -2.72
N VAL A 128 -5.14 -8.63 -3.76
CA VAL A 128 -4.68 -9.39 -4.94
C VAL A 128 -3.17 -9.34 -5.13
N ASN A 129 -2.40 -9.23 -4.06
CA ASN A 129 -0.94 -9.34 -4.12
C ASN A 129 -0.54 -10.71 -4.69
N PRO A 130 0.21 -10.76 -5.81
CA PRO A 130 0.56 -12.00 -6.51
C PRO A 130 1.57 -12.90 -5.78
N ALA A 131 2.16 -12.42 -4.67
CA ALA A 131 2.98 -13.24 -3.77
C ALA A 131 2.18 -13.89 -2.62
N PHE A 132 0.88 -13.65 -2.52
CA PHE A 132 0.00 -14.21 -1.50
C PHE A 132 0.53 -14.07 -0.06
N PRO A 133 1.00 -12.91 0.38
CA PRO A 133 1.65 -12.75 1.67
C PRO A 133 0.72 -13.14 2.81
N LYS A 134 1.29 -13.79 3.83
CA LYS A 134 0.55 -14.15 5.05
C LYS A 134 0.36 -12.97 5.99
N ASN A 135 1.20 -11.93 5.86
CA ASN A 135 1.19 -10.75 6.71
C ASN A 135 0.83 -9.54 5.86
N GLN A 136 -0.10 -8.71 6.33
CA GLN A 136 -0.55 -7.56 5.57
C GLN A 136 -0.99 -6.40 6.46
N LEU A 137 -0.51 -5.19 6.14
CA LEU A 137 -1.01 -3.92 6.65
C LEU A 137 -1.74 -3.21 5.52
N VAL A 138 -3.02 -2.88 5.73
CA VAL A 138 -3.86 -2.30 4.69
C VAL A 138 -4.48 -1.00 5.15
N GLY A 139 -4.18 0.09 4.44
CA GLY A 139 -4.90 1.34 4.58
C GLY A 139 -6.15 1.38 3.69
N VAL A 140 -7.24 1.92 4.19
CA VAL A 140 -8.50 2.06 3.46
C VAL A 140 -9.10 3.45 3.64
N PHE A 141 -9.79 3.94 2.59
CA PHE A 141 -10.24 5.33 2.52
C PHE A 141 -11.53 5.65 3.29
N ASP A 142 -12.23 4.65 3.81
CA ASP A 142 -13.41 4.87 4.66
C ASP A 142 -13.66 3.73 5.67
N LEU A 143 -14.48 4.00 6.68
CA LEU A 143 -14.80 3.04 7.76
C LEU A 143 -15.65 1.86 7.29
N GLU A 144 -16.52 2.03 6.31
CA GLU A 144 -17.32 0.94 5.78
C GLU A 144 -16.41 -0.09 5.10
N LEU A 145 -15.46 0.42 4.33
CA LEU A 145 -14.44 -0.41 3.70
C LEU A 145 -13.54 -1.09 4.73
N ALA A 146 -13.17 -0.39 5.82
CA ALA A 146 -12.39 -0.99 6.92
C ALA A 146 -13.12 -2.19 7.54
N ARG A 147 -14.42 -2.06 7.79
CA ARG A 147 -15.26 -3.15 8.32
C ARG A 147 -15.38 -4.30 7.33
N MET A 148 -15.58 -3.99 6.04
CA MET A 148 -15.68 -4.99 4.97
C MET A 148 -14.39 -5.82 4.88
N TYR A 149 -13.22 -5.16 4.89
CA TYR A 149 -11.91 -5.83 4.93
C TYR A 149 -11.74 -6.69 6.17
N GLY A 150 -12.11 -6.18 7.36
CA GLY A 150 -12.09 -6.93 8.61
C GLY A 150 -12.88 -8.24 8.51
N TYR A 151 -14.11 -8.20 8.01
CA TYR A 151 -14.95 -9.40 7.83
C TYR A 151 -14.37 -10.39 6.81
N LEU A 152 -13.82 -9.90 5.68
CA LEU A 152 -13.21 -10.76 4.67
C LEU A 152 -11.94 -11.44 5.20
N TYR A 153 -11.11 -10.70 5.92
CA TYR A 153 -9.84 -11.22 6.42
C TYR A 153 -9.98 -12.14 7.63
N GLN A 154 -11.02 -11.98 8.45
CA GLN A 154 -11.34 -12.92 9.53
C GLN A 154 -11.51 -14.36 9.02
N LYS A 155 -12.05 -14.53 7.82
CA LYS A 155 -12.22 -15.84 7.17
C LYS A 155 -10.91 -16.42 6.59
N SER A 156 -9.86 -15.61 6.49
CA SER A 156 -8.57 -16.02 5.97
C SER A 156 -7.63 -16.48 7.08
N LYS A 157 -6.50 -17.10 6.70
CA LYS A 157 -5.42 -17.44 7.65
C LYS A 157 -4.33 -16.35 7.75
N ARG A 158 -4.59 -15.15 7.21
CA ARG A 158 -3.63 -14.05 7.19
C ARG A 158 -3.52 -13.37 8.56
N ASN A 159 -2.33 -12.91 8.87
CA ASN A 159 -2.11 -11.90 9.90
C ASN A 159 -2.34 -10.54 9.25
N TYR A 160 -3.22 -9.74 9.79
CA TYR A 160 -3.59 -8.47 9.16
C TYR A 160 -3.83 -7.37 10.17
N ALA A 161 -3.58 -6.15 9.74
CA ALA A 161 -4.11 -4.94 10.33
C ALA A 161 -4.71 -4.08 9.21
N VAL A 162 -5.98 -3.74 9.34
CA VAL A 162 -6.69 -2.80 8.46
C VAL A 162 -6.80 -1.49 9.20
N LEU A 163 -6.39 -0.41 8.58
CA LEU A 163 -6.38 0.92 9.21
C LEU A 163 -7.14 1.96 8.38
N HIS A 164 -7.70 2.93 9.09
CA HIS A 164 -8.35 4.10 8.51
C HIS A 164 -8.26 5.27 9.49
N ALA A 165 -7.70 6.39 9.07
CA ALA A 165 -7.74 7.62 9.85
C ALA A 165 -9.13 8.25 9.73
N ILE A 166 -9.71 8.67 10.87
CA ILE A 166 -11.11 9.13 10.95
C ILE A 166 -11.37 10.39 10.12
N ASP A 167 -10.33 11.18 9.88
CA ASP A 167 -10.35 12.36 9.02
C ASP A 167 -10.13 12.04 7.52
N GLY A 168 -10.18 10.75 7.16
CA GLY A 168 -10.35 10.28 5.79
C GLY A 168 -9.10 9.81 5.07
N TYR A 169 -7.94 9.63 5.76
CA TYR A 169 -6.74 9.07 5.14
C TYR A 169 -6.76 7.54 5.20
N ASP A 170 -6.22 6.91 4.15
CA ASP A 170 -5.92 5.47 4.14
C ASP A 170 -4.55 5.13 4.75
N GLU A 171 -4.10 5.96 5.70
CA GLU A 171 -2.79 5.87 6.37
C GLU A 171 -2.94 6.18 7.87
N ILE A 172 -1.90 5.94 8.66
CA ILE A 172 -1.76 6.51 10.02
C ILE A 172 -1.22 7.93 9.84
N SER A 173 -2.13 8.86 9.58
CA SER A 173 -1.79 10.23 9.17
C SER A 173 -1.22 11.10 10.29
N LEU A 174 -1.44 10.73 11.56
CA LEU A 174 -1.16 11.54 12.76
C LEU A 174 -1.95 12.86 12.83
N THR A 175 -2.79 13.17 11.85
CA THR A 175 -3.64 14.37 11.84
C THR A 175 -4.87 14.22 12.74
N GLY A 176 -5.18 12.99 13.14
CA GLY A 176 -6.32 12.65 13.99
C GLY A 176 -6.31 11.20 14.46
N PRO A 177 -7.44 10.73 15.00
CA PRO A 177 -7.57 9.34 15.43
C PRO A 177 -7.50 8.38 14.26
N VAL A 178 -6.92 7.22 14.48
CA VAL A 178 -6.89 6.11 13.53
C VAL A 178 -7.58 4.88 14.09
N LYS A 179 -8.47 4.29 13.28
CA LYS A 179 -9.09 3.00 13.55
C LYS A 179 -8.21 1.88 13.01
N ILE A 180 -7.90 0.89 13.85
CA ILE A 180 -7.15 -0.30 13.45
C ILE A 180 -7.97 -1.54 13.78
N ILE A 181 -8.20 -2.39 12.77
CA ILE A 181 -8.92 -3.66 12.89
C ILE A 181 -7.93 -4.78 12.59
N SER A 182 -7.71 -5.66 13.55
CA SER A 182 -6.89 -6.85 13.42
C SER A 182 -7.70 -8.11 13.71
N ARG A 183 -7.08 -9.28 13.60
CA ARG A 183 -7.73 -10.54 14.00
C ARG A 183 -8.11 -10.57 15.47
N ALA A 184 -7.26 -10.01 16.32
CA ALA A 184 -7.39 -10.11 17.77
C ALA A 184 -8.25 -9.00 18.38
N SER A 185 -8.30 -7.83 17.72
CA SER A 185 -8.84 -6.64 18.35
C SER A 185 -9.21 -5.56 17.34
N GLU A 186 -10.02 -4.64 17.82
CA GLU A 186 -10.40 -3.42 17.11
C GLU A 186 -10.16 -2.25 18.07
N HIS A 187 -9.29 -1.33 17.67
CA HIS A 187 -8.88 -0.22 18.49
C HIS A 187 -8.96 1.12 17.75
N MET A 188 -9.15 2.18 18.52
CA MET A 188 -8.99 3.56 18.08
C MET A 188 -7.77 4.14 18.79
N PHE A 189 -6.81 4.63 18.04
CA PHE A 189 -5.61 5.26 18.56
C PHE A 189 -5.62 6.75 18.24
N GLN A 190 -5.18 7.55 19.19
CA GLN A 190 -4.82 8.95 19.00
C GLN A 190 -3.30 9.06 18.78
N PRO A 191 -2.78 10.08 18.09
CA PRO A 191 -1.33 10.26 17.96
C PRO A 191 -0.58 10.22 19.30
N LYS A 192 -1.15 10.81 20.36
CA LYS A 192 -0.59 10.77 21.72
C LYS A 192 -0.44 9.37 22.32
N ASP A 193 -1.31 8.42 21.93
CA ASP A 193 -1.23 7.02 22.41
C ASP A 193 -0.01 6.30 21.82
N LEU A 194 0.52 6.83 20.71
CA LEU A 194 1.75 6.40 20.06
C LEU A 194 2.98 7.19 20.52
N GLY A 195 2.81 8.11 21.48
CA GLY A 195 3.88 9.01 21.95
C GLY A 195 4.23 10.12 20.95
N LEU A 196 3.33 10.40 20.00
CA LEU A 196 3.52 11.37 18.94
C LEU A 196 2.55 12.55 19.10
N ARG A 197 2.92 13.72 18.56
CA ARG A 197 2.03 14.86 18.48
C ARG A 197 1.00 14.72 17.35
N THR A 198 -0.10 15.41 17.46
CA THR A 198 -0.97 15.66 16.33
C THR A 198 -0.29 16.66 15.37
N ILE A 199 -0.37 16.39 14.08
CA ILE A 199 0.24 17.21 13.03
C ILE A 199 -0.83 17.84 12.14
N GLU A 200 -0.43 18.85 11.38
CA GLU A 200 -1.31 19.48 10.38
C GLU A 200 -1.21 18.75 9.04
N PRO A 201 -2.29 18.72 8.22
CA PRO A 201 -2.31 18.07 6.91
C PRO A 201 -1.18 18.50 5.97
N GLN A 202 -0.73 19.75 6.07
CA GLN A 202 0.34 20.32 5.26
C GLN A 202 1.70 19.65 5.54
N GLU A 203 1.91 19.12 6.73
CA GLU A 203 3.16 18.48 7.13
C GLU A 203 3.39 17.13 6.44
N ILE A 204 2.30 16.50 5.96
CA ILE A 204 2.35 15.23 5.22
C ILE A 204 2.03 15.38 3.73
N HIS A 205 2.01 16.63 3.22
CA HIS A 205 1.74 16.88 1.80
C HIS A 205 2.79 16.24 0.89
N GLY A 206 2.33 15.61 -0.21
CA GLY A 206 3.14 14.76 -1.08
C GLY A 206 3.85 15.48 -2.24
N GLY A 207 3.75 16.81 -2.29
CA GLY A 207 4.21 17.61 -3.44
C GLY A 207 3.17 17.64 -4.57
N ASP A 208 3.40 18.51 -5.54
CA ASP A 208 2.48 18.75 -6.66
C ASP A 208 2.94 18.08 -7.96
N THR A 209 4.12 17.45 -7.92
CA THR A 209 4.72 16.76 -9.06
C THR A 209 5.37 15.43 -8.63
N VAL A 210 5.54 14.51 -9.59
CA VAL A 210 6.26 13.25 -9.33
C VAL A 210 7.71 13.49 -8.86
N PRO A 211 8.50 14.41 -9.44
CA PRO A 211 9.83 14.74 -8.93
C PRO A 211 9.83 15.21 -7.48
N GLU A 212 8.93 16.12 -7.09
CA GLU A 212 8.80 16.58 -5.70
C GLU A 212 8.45 15.44 -4.74
N SER A 213 7.50 14.60 -5.12
CA SER A 213 7.14 13.40 -4.34
C SER A 213 8.33 12.46 -4.14
N ALA A 214 9.13 12.26 -5.18
CA ALA A 214 10.34 11.45 -5.12
C ALA A 214 11.44 12.09 -4.25
N GLU A 215 11.56 13.41 -4.27
CA GLU A 215 12.49 14.15 -3.41
C GLU A 215 12.10 14.02 -1.92
N ILE A 216 10.81 14.18 -1.61
CA ILE A 216 10.29 13.99 -0.24
C ILE A 216 10.61 12.57 0.24
N PHE A 217 10.29 11.56 -0.57
CA PHE A 217 10.61 10.17 -0.28
C PHE A 217 12.10 9.95 0.04
N GLN A 218 13.01 10.49 -0.79
CA GLN A 218 14.45 10.38 -0.55
C GLN A 218 14.90 11.11 0.72
N LYS A 219 14.34 12.29 1.01
CA LYS A 219 14.66 13.06 2.23
C LYS A 219 14.30 12.25 3.48
N ILE A 220 13.12 11.65 3.51
CA ILE A 220 12.67 10.83 4.63
C ILE A 220 13.60 9.64 4.84
N LEU A 221 13.92 8.87 3.79
CA LEU A 221 14.81 7.72 3.89
C LEU A 221 16.26 8.08 4.29
N LYS A 222 16.68 9.33 4.08
CA LYS A 222 17.96 9.86 4.54
C LYS A 222 17.91 10.43 5.98
N GLY A 223 16.80 10.28 6.68
CA GLY A 223 16.61 10.87 8.02
C GLY A 223 16.51 12.40 8.01
N LYS A 224 16.11 13.00 6.89
CA LYS A 224 15.95 14.44 6.69
C LYS A 224 14.48 14.81 6.43
N GLY A 225 13.55 13.96 6.89
CA GLY A 225 12.13 14.26 6.90
C GLY A 225 11.76 15.35 7.92
N SER A 226 10.47 15.70 7.92
CA SER A 226 9.89 16.50 9.00
C SER A 226 9.72 15.65 10.27
N GLU A 227 9.18 16.22 11.32
CA GLU A 227 8.79 15.47 12.53
C GLU A 227 7.53 14.60 12.33
N ALA A 228 6.89 14.73 11.17
CA ALA A 228 5.68 14.00 10.80
C ALA A 228 6.00 12.59 10.32
#